data_8446b1f1d4c225424ade18549c6a5f46
#
_entry.id   8446b1f1d4c225424ade18549c6a5f46
#
_cell.length_a   1.000
_cell.length_b   1.000
_cell.length_c   1.000
_cell.angle_alpha   90.00
_cell.angle_beta   90.00
_cell.angle_gamma   90.00
#
_symmetry.space_group_name_H-M   'P 1'
#
loop_
_entity.id
_entity.type
_entity.pdbx_description
1 polymer ?
#
loop_
_entity_poly.entity_id
_entity_poly.type
_entity_poly.pdbx_seq_one_letter_code
_entity_poly.pdbx_strand_id
1 'polypeptide(L)'
;MTRQRRALQLLTLLLFLGLGGCASWFDDDLPEPQVHLVKVEVVRAKLLEQKFLLHFRVDNPNDQDLTVRALEYRIHLGDILLTEGEYEHWFTVGPKRSAYFKVPIRTNLWPKVRDLVKLLKKPDQPIPYRLEGELETGLFIAHYVHLARNGVIIAADLIPE
;
A
#
# COMPACT_ATOMS: atom_id res chain seq x y z
N MET A 1 31.06 -44.21 39.01
CA MET A 1 31.30 -42.92 38.25
C MET A 1 30.86 -42.94 36.78
N THR A 2 30.77 -44.06 36.12
CA THR A 2 30.41 -44.15 34.67
C THR A 2 28.93 -44.00 34.38
N ARG A 3 28.04 -44.44 35.27
CA ARG A 3 26.57 -44.31 35.05
C ARG A 3 26.09 -42.87 35.12
N GLN A 4 26.64 -42.08 36.00
CA GLN A 4 26.24 -40.66 36.18
C GLN A 4 26.70 -39.80 35.00
N ARG A 5 27.88 -40.07 34.43
CA ARG A 5 28.35 -39.38 33.21
C ARG A 5 27.53 -39.73 31.97
N ARG A 6 27.07 -40.97 31.84
CA ARG A 6 26.18 -41.39 30.73
C ARG A 6 24.79 -40.77 30.83
N ALA A 7 24.24 -40.67 32.06
CA ALA A 7 22.96 -39.98 32.28
C ALA A 7 23.05 -38.49 31.95
N LEU A 8 24.14 -37.82 32.30
CA LEU A 8 24.36 -36.42 31.98
C LEU A 8 24.53 -36.18 30.47
N GLN A 9 25.24 -37.09 29.79
CA GLN A 9 25.39 -37.02 28.32
C GLN A 9 24.07 -37.24 27.55
N LEU A 10 23.22 -38.15 28.06
CA LEU A 10 21.89 -38.37 27.48
C LEU A 10 20.97 -37.18 27.72
N LEU A 11 21.06 -36.53 28.88
CA LEU A 11 20.26 -35.34 29.20
C LEU A 11 20.66 -34.13 28.32
N THR A 12 21.99 -33.94 28.11
CA THR A 12 22.47 -32.89 27.20
C THR A 12 22.09 -33.15 25.74
N LEU A 13 22.14 -34.40 25.29
CA LEU A 13 21.73 -34.79 23.94
C LEU A 13 20.21 -34.53 23.73
N LEU A 14 19.40 -34.87 24.75
CA LEU A 14 17.94 -34.62 24.70
C LEU A 14 17.61 -33.13 24.68
N LEU A 15 18.40 -32.30 25.37
CA LEU A 15 18.24 -30.85 25.40
C LEU A 15 18.56 -30.21 24.02
N PHE A 16 19.57 -30.72 23.32
CA PHE A 16 19.94 -30.26 21.98
C PHE A 16 18.95 -30.70 20.90
N LEU A 17 18.25 -31.84 21.03
CA LEU A 17 17.21 -32.26 20.10
C LEU A 17 15.92 -31.45 20.26
N GLY A 18 15.69 -30.82 21.40
CA GLY A 18 14.49 -29.99 21.65
C GLY A 18 14.52 -28.58 21.04
N LEU A 19 15.69 -28.08 20.59
CA LEU A 19 15.86 -26.73 20.07
C LEU A 19 15.71 -26.64 18.53
N GLY A 20 15.52 -27.76 17.84
CA GLY A 20 15.46 -27.82 16.38
C GLY A 20 14.08 -27.67 15.76
N GLY A 21 13.03 -27.42 16.53
CA GLY A 21 11.69 -27.47 15.98
C GLY A 21 10.84 -26.25 16.32
N CYS A 22 10.94 -25.16 15.60
CA CYS A 22 9.85 -24.15 15.45
C CYS A 22 10.27 -22.96 14.58
N ALA A 23 11.07 -23.15 13.54
CA ALA A 23 11.42 -22.05 12.62
C ALA A 23 10.52 -21.97 11.37
N SER A 24 9.55 -22.87 11.20
CA SER A 24 8.71 -22.96 9.99
C SER A 24 7.23 -22.66 10.21
N TRP A 25 6.86 -21.99 11.31
CA TRP A 25 5.45 -21.62 11.58
C TRP A 25 5.09 -20.17 11.18
N PHE A 26 6.06 -19.45 10.65
CA PHE A 26 5.80 -18.15 10.01
C PHE A 26 5.85 -18.38 8.51
N ASP A 27 4.81 -19.05 8.00
CA ASP A 27 4.62 -19.19 6.57
C ASP A 27 4.14 -17.84 6.05
N ASP A 28 5.02 -17.13 5.33
CA ASP A 28 4.76 -15.85 4.66
C ASP A 28 3.88 -15.99 3.39
N ASP A 29 3.15 -17.10 3.25
CA ASP A 29 2.25 -17.38 2.12
C ASP A 29 0.85 -16.75 2.26
N LEU A 30 0.68 -15.76 3.11
CA LEU A 30 -0.57 -15.01 3.15
C LEU A 30 -0.67 -14.13 1.89
N PRO A 31 -1.79 -14.18 1.16
CA PRO A 31 -1.97 -13.36 -0.03
C PRO A 31 -1.87 -11.86 0.36
N GLU A 32 -1.03 -11.16 -0.42
CA GLU A 32 -0.74 -9.75 -0.16
C GLU A 32 -2.00 -8.88 -0.31
N PRO A 33 -2.21 -7.90 0.59
CA PRO A 33 -3.27 -6.92 0.43
C PRO A 33 -3.07 -6.12 -0.85
N GLN A 34 -4.18 -5.68 -1.44
CA GLN A 34 -4.16 -4.92 -2.67
C GLN A 34 -4.65 -3.50 -2.43
N VAL A 35 -3.93 -2.53 -2.98
CA VAL A 35 -4.30 -1.11 -2.94
C VAL A 35 -4.60 -0.61 -4.34
N HIS A 36 -5.73 0.05 -4.49
CA HIS A 36 -6.20 0.62 -5.75
C HIS A 36 -6.46 2.10 -5.59
N LEU A 37 -6.02 2.89 -6.56
CA LEU A 37 -6.49 4.26 -6.73
C LEU A 37 -7.81 4.20 -7.52
N VAL A 38 -8.91 4.54 -6.83
CA VAL A 38 -10.27 4.42 -7.39
C VAL A 38 -10.68 5.67 -8.13
N LYS A 39 -10.32 6.84 -7.56
CA LYS A 39 -10.69 8.15 -8.11
C LYS A 39 -9.66 9.21 -7.73
N VAL A 40 -9.45 10.18 -8.62
CA VAL A 40 -8.74 11.42 -8.34
C VAL A 40 -9.76 12.55 -8.50
N GLU A 41 -10.08 13.22 -7.42
CA GLU A 41 -11.05 14.32 -7.40
C GLU A 41 -10.32 15.65 -7.33
N VAL A 42 -10.67 16.60 -8.18
CA VAL A 42 -10.14 17.97 -8.16
C VAL A 42 -10.97 18.80 -7.19
N VAL A 43 -10.42 19.14 -6.04
CA VAL A 43 -11.07 19.99 -5.05
C VAL A 43 -10.89 21.48 -5.37
N ARG A 44 -9.72 21.83 -5.90
CA ARG A 44 -9.39 23.21 -6.29
C ARG A 44 -8.32 23.24 -7.35
N ALA A 45 -8.55 23.99 -8.41
CA ALA A 45 -7.58 24.21 -9.47
C ALA A 45 -7.22 25.70 -9.55
N LYS A 46 -6.16 26.13 -8.86
CA LYS A 46 -5.53 27.43 -9.04
C LYS A 46 -4.23 27.25 -9.84
N LEU A 47 -3.77 28.34 -10.45
CA LEU A 47 -2.61 28.33 -11.32
C LEU A 47 -1.34 27.73 -10.68
N LEU A 48 -1.07 28.10 -9.43
CA LEU A 48 0.15 27.70 -8.72
C LEU A 48 -0.11 26.67 -7.61
N GLU A 49 -1.36 26.36 -7.32
CA GLU A 49 -1.74 25.39 -6.28
C GLU A 49 -2.97 24.62 -6.73
N GLN A 50 -2.84 23.33 -6.89
CA GLN A 50 -3.95 22.43 -7.11
C GLN A 50 -4.15 21.55 -5.87
N LYS A 51 -5.42 21.34 -5.51
CA LYS A 51 -5.82 20.44 -4.43
C LYS A 51 -6.61 19.28 -5.01
N PHE A 52 -6.17 18.08 -4.70
CA PHE A 52 -6.87 16.87 -5.09
C PHE A 52 -7.24 16.08 -3.86
N LEU A 53 -8.23 15.23 -4.01
CA LEU A 53 -8.59 14.20 -3.06
C LEU A 53 -8.44 12.85 -3.77
N LEU A 54 -7.45 12.08 -3.32
CA LEU A 54 -7.19 10.75 -3.85
C LEU A 54 -8.07 9.75 -3.10
N HIS A 55 -8.83 8.95 -3.82
CA HIS A 55 -9.69 7.91 -3.25
C HIS A 55 -9.00 6.57 -3.43
N PHE A 56 -8.66 5.93 -2.34
CA PHE A 56 -8.05 4.60 -2.32
C PHE A 56 -9.02 3.56 -1.81
N ARG A 57 -8.85 2.33 -2.30
CA ARG A 57 -9.45 1.11 -1.77
C ARG A 57 -8.34 0.14 -1.40
N VAL A 58 -8.41 -0.42 -0.19
CA VAL A 58 -7.56 -1.52 0.26
C VAL A 58 -8.41 -2.77 0.35
N ASP A 59 -7.98 -3.82 -0.30
CA ASP A 59 -8.61 -5.14 -0.28
C ASP A 59 -7.78 -6.07 0.61
N ASN A 60 -8.42 -6.66 1.62
CA ASN A 60 -7.81 -7.67 2.47
C ASN A 60 -8.21 -9.07 1.99
N PRO A 61 -7.31 -9.81 1.34
CA PRO A 61 -7.59 -11.15 0.86
C PRO A 61 -7.49 -12.23 1.94
N ASN A 62 -7.10 -11.88 3.17
CA ASN A 62 -6.84 -12.80 4.26
C ASN A 62 -8.10 -13.06 5.11
N ASP A 63 -8.07 -14.15 5.87
CA ASP A 63 -9.13 -14.53 6.82
C ASP A 63 -8.94 -13.88 8.21
N GLN A 64 -7.94 -12.99 8.34
CA GLN A 64 -7.61 -12.24 9.54
C GLN A 64 -7.74 -10.75 9.28
N ASP A 65 -7.90 -9.98 10.36
CA ASP A 65 -7.92 -8.52 10.30
C ASP A 65 -6.57 -7.97 9.79
N LEU A 66 -6.64 -7.07 8.83
CA LEU A 66 -5.50 -6.32 8.32
C LEU A 66 -5.47 -4.93 8.97
N THR A 67 -4.50 -4.67 9.82
CA THR A 67 -4.27 -3.31 10.34
C THR A 67 -3.35 -2.56 9.38
N VAL A 68 -3.86 -1.48 8.81
CA VAL A 68 -3.09 -0.53 7.99
C VAL A 68 -2.61 0.60 8.88
N ARG A 69 -1.35 1.03 8.75
CA ARG A 69 -0.70 2.07 9.54
C ARG A 69 -0.36 3.30 8.71
N ALA A 70 0.25 3.07 7.54
CA ALA A 70 0.64 4.13 6.62
C ALA A 70 0.61 3.65 5.18
N LEU A 71 0.51 4.58 4.26
CA LEU A 71 0.66 4.37 2.82
C LEU A 71 1.68 5.36 2.28
N GLU A 72 2.83 4.89 1.86
CA GLU A 72 3.73 5.63 0.99
C GLU A 72 3.27 5.45 -0.46
N TYR A 73 3.20 6.54 -1.22
CA TYR A 73 2.68 6.50 -2.58
C TYR A 73 3.42 7.46 -3.51
N ARG A 74 3.53 7.03 -4.76
CA ARG A 74 3.95 7.84 -5.91
C ARG A 74 2.98 7.59 -7.04
N ILE A 75 2.35 8.65 -7.55
CA ILE A 75 1.30 8.56 -8.57
C ILE A 75 1.73 9.32 -9.80
N HIS A 76 1.70 8.63 -10.93
CA HIS A 76 1.86 9.21 -12.26
C HIS A 76 0.52 9.15 -13.01
N LEU A 77 0.23 10.22 -13.75
CA LEU A 77 -0.83 10.26 -14.77
C LEU A 77 -0.17 10.38 -16.14
N GLY A 78 -0.20 9.32 -16.93
CA GLY A 78 0.67 9.21 -18.10
C GLY A 78 2.14 9.35 -17.67
N ASP A 79 2.85 10.31 -18.29
CA ASP A 79 4.25 10.62 -17.96
C ASP A 79 4.42 11.72 -16.89
N ILE A 80 3.32 12.21 -16.33
CA ILE A 80 3.33 13.31 -15.36
C ILE A 80 3.33 12.74 -13.94
N LEU A 81 4.37 13.02 -13.16
CA LEU A 81 4.32 12.80 -11.71
C LEU A 81 3.27 13.77 -11.12
N LEU A 82 2.15 13.21 -10.67
CA LEU A 82 1.06 13.96 -10.04
C LEU A 82 1.46 14.34 -8.61
N THR A 83 1.92 13.36 -7.86
CA THR A 83 2.28 13.52 -6.46
C THR A 83 3.06 12.33 -5.95
N GLU A 84 3.83 12.56 -4.89
CA GLU A 84 4.41 11.54 -4.02
C GLU A 84 4.27 12.00 -2.56
N GLY A 85 4.16 11.06 -1.63
CA GLY A 85 4.00 11.36 -0.23
C GLY A 85 3.71 10.14 0.61
N GLU A 86 3.50 10.40 1.89
CA GLU A 86 3.12 9.42 2.89
C GLU A 86 1.82 9.86 3.55
N TYR A 87 0.95 8.92 3.85
CA TYR A 87 -0.30 9.14 4.55
C TYR A 87 -0.39 8.18 5.73
N GLU A 88 -0.17 8.71 6.90
CA GLU A 88 -0.29 8.00 8.16
C GLU A 88 -1.75 8.04 8.63
N HIS A 89 -2.39 6.90 8.66
CA HIS A 89 -3.75 6.75 9.17
C HIS A 89 -4.02 5.31 9.54
N TRP A 90 -4.23 5.08 10.84
CA TRP A 90 -4.48 3.74 11.36
C TRP A 90 -5.95 3.35 11.19
N PHE A 91 -6.18 2.24 10.51
CA PHE A 91 -7.48 1.62 10.38
C PHE A 91 -7.36 0.12 10.16
N THR A 92 -8.45 -0.60 10.38
CA THR A 92 -8.50 -2.05 10.22
C THR A 92 -9.44 -2.43 9.08
N VAL A 93 -8.97 -3.32 8.22
CA VAL A 93 -9.76 -3.95 7.16
C VAL A 93 -10.08 -5.37 7.61
N GLY A 94 -11.35 -5.68 7.82
CA GLY A 94 -11.79 -7.00 8.24
C GLY A 94 -11.47 -8.11 7.23
N PRO A 95 -11.58 -9.38 7.63
CA PRO A 95 -11.30 -10.53 6.78
C PRO A 95 -12.14 -10.51 5.51
N LYS A 96 -11.50 -10.76 4.35
CA LYS A 96 -12.14 -10.79 3.02
C LYS A 96 -12.98 -9.55 2.71
N ARG A 97 -12.58 -8.40 3.27
CA ARG A 97 -13.28 -7.12 3.07
C ARG A 97 -12.38 -6.08 2.42
N SER A 98 -13.04 -5.01 1.98
CA SER A 98 -12.36 -3.81 1.47
C SER A 98 -12.68 -2.62 2.36
N ALA A 99 -11.71 -1.70 2.49
CA ALA A 99 -11.90 -0.41 3.10
C ALA A 99 -11.56 0.71 2.12
N TYR A 100 -12.23 1.85 2.27
CA TYR A 100 -12.00 3.04 1.46
C TYR A 100 -11.50 4.17 2.33
N PHE A 101 -10.51 4.90 1.84
CA PHE A 101 -10.00 6.10 2.52
C PHE A 101 -9.62 7.16 1.50
N LYS A 102 -9.47 8.40 1.99
CA LYS A 102 -9.21 9.56 1.15
C LYS A 102 -7.96 10.27 1.61
N VAL A 103 -7.08 10.61 0.68
CA VAL A 103 -5.83 11.32 0.94
C VAL A 103 -5.89 12.70 0.29
N PRO A 104 -5.98 13.78 1.08
CA PRO A 104 -5.92 15.13 0.53
C PRO A 104 -4.47 15.47 0.15
N ILE A 105 -4.26 15.90 -1.09
CA ILE A 105 -2.96 16.32 -1.57
C ILE A 105 -2.99 17.76 -2.10
N ARG A 106 -1.82 18.39 -2.06
CA ARG A 106 -1.56 19.69 -2.69
C ARG A 106 -0.38 19.54 -3.62
N THR A 107 -0.51 20.08 -4.82
CA THR A 107 0.54 19.99 -5.82
C THR A 107 0.66 21.29 -6.59
N ASN A 108 1.82 21.49 -7.24
CA ASN A 108 2.05 22.56 -8.18
C ASN A 108 2.41 21.95 -9.53
N LEU A 109 1.42 21.80 -10.40
CA LEU A 109 1.59 21.24 -11.74
C LEU A 109 1.91 22.30 -12.80
N TRP A 110 2.10 23.57 -12.40
CA TRP A 110 2.41 24.66 -13.33
C TRP A 110 3.59 24.36 -14.27
N PRO A 111 4.71 23.79 -13.79
CA PRO A 111 5.81 23.46 -14.68
C PRO A 111 5.47 22.44 -15.77
N LYS A 112 4.42 21.64 -15.55
CA LYS A 112 3.93 20.57 -16.43
C LYS A 112 2.56 20.88 -17.05
N VAL A 113 2.10 22.13 -16.96
CA VAL A 113 0.76 22.54 -17.40
C VAL A 113 0.48 22.21 -18.88
N ARG A 114 1.50 22.31 -19.75
CA ARG A 114 1.34 22.00 -21.18
C ARG A 114 1.00 20.52 -21.40
N ASP A 115 1.65 19.64 -20.63
CA ASP A 115 1.44 18.19 -20.76
C ASP A 115 0.11 17.79 -20.10
N LEU A 116 -0.23 18.42 -18.98
CA LEU A 116 -1.53 18.25 -18.35
C LEU A 116 -2.67 18.66 -19.28
N VAL A 117 -2.55 19.81 -19.96
CA VAL A 117 -3.54 20.27 -20.95
C VAL A 117 -3.68 19.30 -22.11
N LYS A 118 -2.59 18.67 -22.57
CA LYS A 118 -2.66 17.64 -23.62
C LYS A 118 -3.45 16.41 -23.15
N LEU A 119 -3.24 15.97 -21.91
CA LEU A 119 -3.98 14.85 -21.31
C LEU A 119 -5.48 15.17 -21.18
N LEU A 120 -5.82 16.38 -20.78
CA LEU A 120 -7.21 16.80 -20.53
C LEU A 120 -7.97 17.24 -21.81
N LYS A 121 -7.30 17.45 -22.94
CA LYS A 121 -7.94 17.84 -24.21
C LYS A 121 -8.94 16.82 -24.75
N LYS A 122 -8.87 15.59 -24.29
CA LYS A 122 -9.73 14.49 -24.72
C LYS A 122 -10.45 13.93 -23.49
N PRO A 123 -11.54 14.54 -23.03
CA PRO A 123 -12.18 14.21 -21.76
C PRO A 123 -12.69 12.76 -21.71
N ASP A 124 -13.04 12.18 -22.86
CA ASP A 124 -13.55 10.82 -22.95
C ASP A 124 -12.44 9.75 -23.08
N GLN A 125 -11.17 10.15 -23.21
CA GLN A 125 -10.08 9.20 -23.28
C GLN A 125 -9.60 8.82 -21.87
N PRO A 126 -9.45 7.52 -21.60
CA PRO A 126 -8.88 7.07 -20.33
C PRO A 126 -7.42 7.53 -20.20
N ILE A 127 -7.09 8.14 -19.08
CA ILE A 127 -5.74 8.54 -18.72
C ILE A 127 -5.12 7.39 -17.95
N PRO A 128 -4.04 6.78 -18.44
CA PRO A 128 -3.34 5.75 -17.68
C PRO A 128 -2.72 6.34 -16.43
N TYR A 129 -2.86 5.65 -15.30
CA TYR A 129 -2.13 5.96 -14.08
C TYR A 129 -1.22 4.82 -13.67
N ARG A 130 -0.16 5.17 -12.95
CA ARG A 130 0.72 4.25 -12.24
C ARG A 130 0.80 4.68 -10.79
N LEU A 131 0.49 3.74 -9.90
CA LEU A 131 0.65 3.85 -8.46
C LEU A 131 1.79 2.94 -8.04
N GLU A 132 2.81 3.51 -7.43
CA GLU A 132 3.94 2.81 -6.81
C GLU A 132 4.04 3.25 -5.35
N GLY A 133 4.52 2.39 -4.46
CA GLY A 133 4.69 2.72 -3.06
C GLY A 133 4.78 1.52 -2.14
N GLU A 134 4.52 1.76 -0.87
CA GLU A 134 4.52 0.74 0.18
C GLU A 134 3.34 0.93 1.11
N LEU A 135 2.67 -0.17 1.43
CA LEU A 135 1.65 -0.21 2.48
C LEU A 135 2.28 -0.76 3.76
N GLU A 136 2.32 0.06 4.80
CA GLU A 136 2.72 -0.40 6.12
C GLU A 136 1.53 -1.02 6.84
N THR A 137 1.69 -2.27 7.27
CA THR A 137 0.65 -3.07 7.93
C THR A 137 1.15 -3.69 9.22
N GLY A 138 0.23 -4.23 10.03
CA GLY A 138 0.53 -4.95 11.26
C GLY A 138 0.28 -4.16 12.52
N LEU A 139 -0.13 -4.86 13.60
CA LEU A 139 -0.49 -4.23 14.88
C LEU A 139 0.74 -3.99 15.77
N PHE A 140 1.60 -5.00 15.91
CA PHE A 140 2.79 -4.93 16.80
C PHE A 140 4.09 -4.88 16.01
N ILE A 141 4.17 -5.64 14.91
CA ILE A 141 5.32 -5.71 14.02
C ILE A 141 4.88 -5.11 12.69
N ALA A 142 5.67 -4.16 12.18
CA ALA A 142 5.43 -3.55 10.88
C ALA A 142 5.82 -4.53 9.76
N HIS A 143 4.92 -4.70 8.80
CA HIS A 143 5.15 -5.40 7.54
C HIS A 143 4.94 -4.42 6.40
N TYR A 144 5.82 -4.46 5.42
CA TYR A 144 5.79 -3.57 4.27
C TYR A 144 5.40 -4.37 3.03
N VAL A 145 4.32 -3.95 2.38
CA VAL A 145 3.83 -4.53 1.14
C VAL A 145 4.10 -3.58 0.00
N HIS A 146 4.92 -4.00 -0.94
CA HIS A 146 5.22 -3.20 -2.13
C HIS A 146 4.02 -3.11 -3.07
N LEU A 147 3.74 -1.90 -3.52
CA LEU A 147 2.64 -1.60 -4.41
C LEU A 147 3.16 -1.21 -5.78
N ALA A 148 2.68 -1.90 -6.80
CA ALA A 148 2.88 -1.52 -8.19
C ALA A 148 1.57 -1.80 -8.95
N ARG A 149 0.78 -0.76 -9.21
CA ARG A 149 -0.53 -0.88 -9.85
C ARG A 149 -0.63 0.10 -11.02
N ASN A 150 -1.15 -0.43 -12.11
CA ASN A 150 -1.51 0.38 -13.27
C ASN A 150 -3.04 0.34 -13.45
N GLY A 151 -3.60 1.44 -13.91
CA GLY A 151 -5.02 1.55 -14.18
C GLY A 151 -5.30 2.72 -15.10
N VAL A 152 -6.58 3.07 -15.22
CA VAL A 152 -7.03 4.21 -16.01
C VAL A 152 -8.00 5.07 -15.21
N ILE A 153 -7.95 6.36 -15.43
CA ILE A 153 -8.87 7.36 -14.87
C ILE A 153 -9.51 8.10 -16.04
N ILE A 154 -10.79 8.36 -15.98
CA ILE A 154 -11.50 9.17 -17.00
C ILE A 154 -11.28 10.65 -16.69
N ALA A 155 -10.88 11.44 -17.68
CA ALA A 155 -10.61 12.87 -17.50
C ALA A 155 -11.82 13.65 -16.98
N ALA A 156 -13.04 13.22 -17.33
CA ALA A 156 -14.28 13.81 -16.82
C ALA A 156 -14.40 13.73 -15.29
N ASP A 157 -13.83 12.71 -14.65
CA ASP A 157 -13.81 12.57 -13.19
C ASP A 157 -12.86 13.56 -12.49
N LEU A 158 -12.00 14.25 -13.29
CA LEU A 158 -11.04 15.24 -12.80
C LEU A 158 -11.59 16.68 -12.87
N ILE A 159 -12.73 16.89 -13.53
CA ILE A 159 -13.32 18.22 -13.72
C ILE A 159 -14.38 18.42 -12.62
N PRO A 160 -14.24 19.44 -11.72
CA PRO A 160 -15.30 19.76 -10.78
C PRO A 160 -16.54 20.26 -11.54
N GLU A 161 -17.70 19.80 -11.12
CA GLU A 161 -19.00 20.33 -11.58
C GLU A 161 -19.19 21.80 -11.21
#